data_1144f0362abe0d9bddfd374a2cbd4d8f
#
_entry.id   1144f0362abe0d9bddfd374a2cbd4d8f
#
_cell.length_a   1.000
_cell.length_b   1.000
_cell.length_c   1.000
_cell.angle_alpha   90.00
_cell.angle_beta   90.00
_cell.angle_gamma   90.00
#
_symmetry.space_group_name_H-M   'P 1'
#
loop_
_entity.id
_entity.type
_entity.pdbx_description
1 polymer ?
#
loop_
_entity_poly.entity_id
_entity_poly.type
_entity_poly.pdbx_seq_one_letter_code
_entity_poly.pdbx_strand_id
1 'polypeptide(L)'
;KCICMVMILAGTLLMIEKKKTDSPGSNSAKWLPYAILSAVFAALTSILGKIGIDGVSSDLGTAIRTAVVLVMAWVMVPVTGKADKLRGLDKRELLFIALSGLATGGSWLCYYKALQDGPASVVVPIDKLSILVSILFSYIVFHEKLTKRSAAGLAILVAGTLLMLVG
;
A
#
# COMPACT_ATOMS: atom_id res chain seq x y z
N LYS A 1 10.51 12.22 16.80
CA LYS A 1 9.63 11.18 16.19
C LYS A 1 8.20 11.69 15.96
N CYS A 2 7.54 12.33 16.94
CA CYS A 2 6.17 12.89 16.73
C CYS A 2 6.12 13.92 15.59
N ILE A 3 7.11 14.80 15.47
CA ILE A 3 7.18 15.80 14.40
C ILE A 3 7.29 15.13 13.03
N CYS A 4 8.10 14.08 12.91
CA CYS A 4 8.24 13.33 11.66
C CYS A 4 6.91 12.66 11.25
N MET A 5 6.18 12.07 12.21
CA MET A 5 4.86 11.49 11.96
C MET A 5 3.86 12.54 11.46
N VAL A 6 3.85 13.73 12.06
CA VAL A 6 2.99 14.83 11.62
C VAL A 6 3.37 15.30 10.22
N MET A 7 4.66 15.37 9.90
CA MET A 7 5.14 15.70 8.55
C MET A 7 4.69 14.66 7.52
N ILE A 8 4.82 13.38 7.82
CA ILE A 8 4.38 12.30 6.94
C ILE A 8 2.87 12.36 6.69
N LEU A 9 2.07 12.59 7.75
CA LEU A 9 0.63 12.77 7.65
C LEU A 9 0.27 14.01 6.81
N ALA A 10 0.90 15.14 7.08
CA ALA A 10 0.66 16.39 6.34
C ALA A 10 1.04 16.22 4.86
N GLY A 11 2.19 15.60 4.58
CA GLY A 11 2.63 15.29 3.21
C GLY A 11 1.62 14.40 2.47
N THR A 12 1.13 13.35 3.11
CA THR A 12 0.13 12.46 2.54
C THR A 12 -1.19 13.19 2.27
N LEU A 13 -1.67 14.02 3.21
CA LEU A 13 -2.91 14.80 3.05
C LEU A 13 -2.79 15.84 1.94
N LEU A 14 -1.62 16.48 1.79
CA LEU A 14 -1.36 17.43 0.70
C LEU A 14 -1.34 16.74 -0.67
N MET A 15 -0.91 15.48 -0.74
CA MET A 15 -0.93 14.69 -1.98
C MET A 15 -2.34 14.29 -2.41
N ILE A 16 -3.29 14.19 -1.47
CA ILE A 16 -4.69 13.90 -1.80
C ILE A 16 -5.30 15.13 -2.48
N GLU A 17 -5.16 15.20 -3.80
CA GLU A 17 -5.88 16.19 -4.58
C GLU A 17 -7.36 15.88 -4.63
N LYS A 18 -8.18 16.85 -4.26
CA LYS A 18 -9.57 16.88 -4.70
C LYS A 18 -9.58 17.14 -6.21
N LYS A 19 -9.38 16.12 -7.02
CA LYS A 19 -9.68 16.19 -8.45
C LYS A 19 -11.17 16.56 -8.51
N LYS A 20 -11.49 17.78 -8.95
CA LYS A 20 -12.85 18.11 -9.38
C LYS A 20 -13.14 17.21 -10.57
N THR A 21 -13.74 16.07 -10.32
CA THR A 21 -14.29 15.23 -11.38
C THR A 21 -15.55 15.94 -11.81
N ASP A 22 -15.48 16.64 -12.95
CA ASP A 22 -16.61 17.23 -13.66
C ASP A 22 -17.48 16.10 -14.28
N SER A 23 -17.88 15.14 -13.48
CA SER A 23 -18.89 14.16 -13.83
C SER A 23 -20.09 14.40 -12.93
N PRO A 24 -21.19 14.94 -13.46
CA PRO A 24 -22.43 15.09 -12.72
C PRO A 24 -22.99 13.67 -12.44
N GLY A 25 -22.84 13.18 -11.18
CA GLY A 25 -23.40 11.91 -10.75
C GLY A 25 -22.49 10.99 -9.93
N SER A 26 -21.20 11.25 -9.80
CA SER A 26 -20.33 10.46 -8.94
C SER A 26 -20.50 10.90 -7.48
N ASN A 27 -21.10 10.04 -6.66
CA ASN A 27 -21.14 10.16 -5.21
C ASN A 27 -19.70 10.25 -4.66
N SER A 28 -19.13 11.45 -4.64
CA SER A 28 -17.74 11.78 -4.35
C SER A 28 -17.26 11.38 -2.95
N ALA A 29 -18.16 10.91 -2.08
CA ALA A 29 -17.83 10.55 -0.69
C ALA A 29 -17.87 9.04 -0.41
N LYS A 30 -18.36 8.20 -1.32
CA LYS A 30 -18.53 6.75 -1.05
C LYS A 30 -17.22 5.98 -0.96
N TRP A 31 -16.14 6.48 -1.56
CA TRP A 31 -14.81 5.83 -1.48
C TRP A 31 -14.09 6.11 -0.16
N LEU A 32 -14.41 7.23 0.51
CA LEU A 32 -13.71 7.68 1.73
C LEU A 32 -13.80 6.69 2.90
N PRO A 33 -14.98 6.14 3.26
CA PRO A 33 -15.07 5.14 4.35
C PRO A 33 -14.28 3.88 4.03
N TYR A 34 -14.24 3.43 2.77
CA TYR A 34 -13.41 2.29 2.37
C TYR A 34 -11.91 2.60 2.50
N ALA A 35 -11.49 3.82 2.17
CA ALA A 35 -10.09 4.23 2.32
C ALA A 35 -9.68 4.29 3.79
N ILE A 36 -10.54 4.84 4.66
CA ILE A 36 -10.29 4.88 6.11
C ILE A 36 -10.22 3.44 6.67
N LEU A 37 -11.17 2.60 6.32
CA LEU A 37 -11.20 1.20 6.76
C LEU A 37 -9.96 0.44 6.29
N SER A 38 -9.53 0.65 5.05
CA SER A 38 -8.29 0.09 4.52
C SER A 38 -7.07 0.55 5.32
N ALA A 39 -6.99 1.83 5.69
CA ALA A 39 -5.90 2.36 6.51
C ALA A 39 -5.86 1.72 7.91
N VAL A 40 -7.03 1.52 8.55
CA VAL A 40 -7.14 0.83 9.84
C VAL A 40 -6.65 -0.61 9.72
N PHE A 41 -7.10 -1.36 8.73
CA PHE A 41 -6.64 -2.74 8.51
C PHE A 41 -5.15 -2.82 8.17
N ALA A 42 -4.61 -1.85 7.42
CA ALA A 42 -3.17 -1.78 7.15
C ALA A 42 -2.35 -1.55 8.41
N ALA A 43 -2.82 -0.67 9.31
CA ALA A 43 -2.18 -0.46 10.61
C ALA A 43 -2.22 -1.71 11.49
N LEU A 44 -3.39 -2.37 11.58
CA LEU A 44 -3.54 -3.63 12.30
C LEU A 44 -2.62 -4.71 11.73
N THR A 45 -2.51 -4.82 10.41
CA THR A 45 -1.60 -5.77 9.74
C THR A 45 -0.15 -5.54 10.16
N SER A 46 0.30 -4.29 10.23
CA SER A 46 1.67 -3.96 10.64
C SER A 46 1.94 -4.29 12.10
N ILE A 47 0.98 -4.00 12.98
CA ILE A 47 1.09 -4.27 14.41
C ILE A 47 1.06 -5.78 14.69
N LEU A 48 0.04 -6.47 14.18
CA LEU A 48 -0.11 -7.92 14.34
C LEU A 48 1.03 -8.67 13.68
N GLY A 49 1.51 -8.20 12.53
CA GLY A 49 2.69 -8.75 11.86
C GLY A 49 3.92 -8.66 12.74
N LYS A 50 4.19 -7.51 13.36
CA LYS A 50 5.35 -7.35 14.26
C LYS A 50 5.26 -8.29 15.48
N ILE A 51 4.09 -8.43 16.07
CA ILE A 51 3.87 -9.34 17.21
C ILE A 51 3.99 -10.80 16.77
N GLY A 52 3.40 -11.14 15.62
CA GLY A 52 3.33 -12.53 15.15
C GLY A 52 4.65 -13.11 14.63
N ILE A 53 5.62 -12.26 14.24
CA ILE A 53 6.95 -12.71 13.81
C ILE A 53 7.97 -12.73 14.97
N ASP A 54 7.57 -12.37 16.18
CA ASP A 54 8.42 -12.48 17.35
C ASP A 54 8.64 -13.97 17.68
N GLY A 55 9.89 -14.44 17.57
CA GLY A 55 10.25 -15.85 17.76
C GLY A 55 9.96 -16.79 16.58
N VAL A 56 9.43 -16.29 15.45
CA VAL A 56 9.18 -17.07 14.23
C VAL A 56 10.00 -16.48 13.08
N SER A 57 10.50 -17.34 12.15
CA SER A 57 11.19 -16.83 10.97
C SER A 57 10.25 -15.97 10.11
N SER A 58 10.77 -14.86 9.57
CA SER A 58 10.01 -13.93 8.72
C SER A 58 9.36 -14.63 7.52
N ASP A 59 10.05 -15.63 6.95
CA ASP A 59 9.56 -16.40 5.80
C ASP A 59 8.35 -17.25 6.16
N LEU A 60 8.39 -17.92 7.33
CA LEU A 60 7.28 -18.71 7.82
C LEU A 60 6.07 -17.82 8.16
N GLY A 61 6.32 -16.67 8.80
CA GLY A 61 5.27 -15.68 9.07
C GLY A 61 4.61 -15.17 7.79
N THR A 62 5.41 -14.89 6.76
CA THR A 62 4.90 -14.49 5.44
C THR A 62 4.10 -15.61 4.78
N ALA A 63 4.57 -16.86 4.84
CA ALA A 63 3.88 -18.00 4.24
C ALA A 63 2.52 -18.24 4.88
N ILE A 64 2.44 -18.28 6.21
CA ILE A 64 1.18 -18.48 6.95
C ILE A 64 0.18 -17.36 6.61
N ARG A 65 0.62 -16.11 6.65
CA ARG A 65 -0.22 -14.96 6.30
C ARG A 65 -0.73 -15.05 4.87
N THR A 66 0.13 -15.38 3.93
CA THR A 66 -0.23 -15.50 2.51
C THR A 66 -1.23 -16.63 2.29
N ALA A 67 -1.10 -17.76 2.98
CA ALA A 67 -2.07 -18.85 2.94
C ALA A 67 -3.46 -18.38 3.43
N VAL A 68 -3.53 -17.65 4.54
CA VAL A 68 -4.80 -17.09 5.04
C VAL A 68 -5.42 -16.13 4.03
N VAL A 69 -4.63 -15.22 3.45
CA VAL A 69 -5.10 -14.27 2.44
C VAL A 69 -5.59 -14.99 1.19
N LEU A 70 -4.90 -16.06 0.76
CA LEU A 70 -5.29 -16.88 -0.37
C LEU A 70 -6.66 -17.53 -0.14
N VAL A 71 -6.87 -18.14 1.01
CA VAL A 71 -8.17 -18.76 1.38
C VAL A 71 -9.26 -17.71 1.39
N MET A 72 -9.03 -16.56 2.03
CA MET A 72 -10.01 -15.45 2.06
C MET A 72 -10.35 -14.96 0.65
N ALA A 73 -9.35 -14.78 -0.21
CA ALA A 73 -9.56 -14.33 -1.58
C ALA A 73 -10.43 -15.34 -2.37
N TRP A 74 -10.15 -16.64 -2.24
CA TRP A 74 -10.93 -17.68 -2.91
C TRP A 74 -12.37 -17.76 -2.39
N VAL A 75 -12.60 -17.55 -1.10
CA VAL A 75 -13.96 -17.50 -0.51
C VAL A 75 -14.72 -16.27 -1.02
N MET A 76 -14.04 -15.14 -1.20
CA MET A 76 -14.68 -13.90 -1.68
C MET A 76 -15.15 -14.00 -3.13
N VAL A 77 -14.51 -14.80 -3.98
CA VAL A 77 -14.91 -14.95 -5.40
C VAL A 77 -16.34 -15.47 -5.54
N PRO A 78 -16.74 -16.60 -4.93
CA PRO A 78 -18.11 -17.07 -5.01
C PRO A 78 -19.11 -16.16 -4.25
N VAL A 79 -18.72 -15.63 -3.09
CA VAL A 79 -19.58 -14.71 -2.30
C VAL A 79 -19.96 -13.46 -3.09
N THR A 80 -19.05 -12.95 -3.92
CA THR A 80 -19.34 -11.80 -4.79
C THR A 80 -20.02 -12.16 -6.10
N GLY A 81 -20.30 -13.44 -6.36
CA GLY A 81 -20.97 -13.91 -7.59
C GLY A 81 -20.18 -13.68 -8.87
N LYS A 82 -18.86 -13.55 -8.78
CA LYS A 82 -17.97 -13.22 -9.92
C LYS A 82 -17.20 -14.43 -10.47
N ALA A 83 -17.56 -15.64 -10.06
CA ALA A 83 -16.89 -16.86 -10.50
C ALA A 83 -16.92 -17.05 -12.02
N ASP A 84 -18.02 -16.65 -12.67
CA ASP A 84 -18.16 -16.77 -14.12
C ASP A 84 -17.19 -15.89 -14.91
N LYS A 85 -16.76 -14.77 -14.34
CA LYS A 85 -15.80 -13.86 -14.97
C LYS A 85 -14.37 -14.41 -15.02
N LEU A 86 -14.06 -15.41 -14.22
CA LEU A 86 -12.75 -16.09 -14.25
C LEU A 86 -12.50 -16.81 -15.60
N ARG A 87 -13.55 -17.28 -16.25
CA ARG A 87 -13.45 -17.99 -17.54
C ARG A 87 -13.22 -17.07 -18.73
N GLY A 88 -13.41 -15.76 -18.57
CA GLY A 88 -13.26 -14.74 -19.62
C GLY A 88 -11.97 -13.92 -19.54
N LEU A 89 -11.02 -14.26 -18.65
CA LEU A 89 -9.76 -13.52 -18.51
C LEU A 89 -8.85 -13.76 -19.70
N ASP A 90 -8.36 -12.67 -20.30
CA ASP A 90 -7.36 -12.74 -21.36
C ASP A 90 -6.00 -13.19 -20.77
N LYS A 91 -5.23 -13.93 -21.56
CA LYS A 91 -3.89 -14.43 -21.17
C LYS A 91 -2.94 -13.30 -20.77
N ARG A 92 -3.08 -12.13 -21.39
CA ARG A 92 -2.30 -10.94 -21.03
C ARG A 92 -2.65 -10.41 -19.64
N GLU A 93 -3.94 -10.31 -19.32
CA GLU A 93 -4.41 -9.87 -18.02
C GLU A 93 -3.93 -10.83 -16.93
N LEU A 94 -4.05 -12.14 -17.17
CA LEU A 94 -3.57 -13.17 -16.25
C LEU A 94 -2.06 -13.08 -16.00
N LEU A 95 -1.26 -12.81 -17.05
CA LEU A 95 0.18 -12.63 -16.93
C LEU A 95 0.52 -11.42 -16.03
N PHE A 96 -0.12 -10.27 -16.27
CA PHE A 96 0.12 -9.08 -15.44
C PHE A 96 -0.32 -9.28 -13.99
N ILE A 97 -1.44 -9.96 -13.76
CA ILE A 97 -1.90 -10.30 -12.40
C ILE A 97 -0.90 -11.23 -11.72
N ALA A 98 -0.38 -12.24 -12.43
CA ALA A 98 0.61 -13.17 -11.90
C ALA A 98 1.93 -12.45 -11.55
N LEU A 99 2.43 -11.59 -12.43
CA LEU A 99 3.63 -10.77 -12.18
C LEU A 99 3.43 -9.82 -10.99
N SER A 100 2.26 -9.21 -10.87
CA SER A 100 1.89 -8.38 -9.72
C SER A 100 1.88 -9.21 -8.42
N GLY A 101 1.38 -10.45 -8.48
CA GLY A 101 1.40 -11.37 -7.35
C GLY A 101 2.81 -11.73 -6.90
N LEU A 102 3.72 -12.01 -7.86
CA LEU A 102 5.13 -12.27 -7.57
C LEU A 102 5.82 -11.05 -6.94
N ALA A 103 5.60 -9.86 -7.49
CA ALA A 103 6.14 -8.62 -6.94
C ALA A 103 5.62 -8.36 -5.52
N THR A 104 4.33 -8.60 -5.28
CA THR A 104 3.71 -8.47 -3.96
C THR A 104 4.33 -9.46 -2.98
N GLY A 105 4.51 -10.73 -3.37
CA GLY A 105 5.14 -11.76 -2.54
C GLY A 105 6.56 -11.36 -2.15
N GLY A 106 7.38 -10.93 -3.10
CA GLY A 106 8.74 -10.43 -2.84
C GLY A 106 8.76 -9.22 -1.91
N SER A 107 7.84 -8.27 -2.13
CA SER A 107 7.70 -7.10 -1.25
C SER A 107 7.38 -7.49 0.19
N TRP A 108 6.45 -8.43 0.40
CA TRP A 108 6.09 -8.89 1.74
C TRP A 108 7.21 -9.65 2.44
N LEU A 109 7.97 -10.49 1.72
CA LEU A 109 9.15 -11.16 2.29
C LEU A 109 10.16 -10.14 2.81
N CYS A 110 10.51 -9.14 2.01
CA CYS A 110 11.41 -8.07 2.42
C CYS A 110 10.84 -7.24 3.59
N TYR A 111 9.54 -6.92 3.55
CA TYR A 111 8.88 -6.13 4.58
C TYR A 111 8.87 -6.85 5.94
N TYR A 112 8.51 -8.15 5.97
CA TYR A 112 8.51 -8.92 7.21
C TYR A 112 9.92 -9.13 7.75
N LYS A 113 10.92 -9.33 6.88
CA LYS A 113 12.33 -9.37 7.29
C LYS A 113 12.77 -8.05 7.92
N ALA A 114 12.42 -6.94 7.29
CA ALA A 114 12.70 -5.62 7.84
C ALA A 114 12.00 -5.36 9.18
N LEU A 115 10.74 -5.82 9.36
CA LEU A 115 10.02 -5.75 10.63
C LEU A 115 10.64 -6.62 11.71
N GLN A 116 11.26 -7.75 11.35
CA GLN A 116 11.94 -8.63 12.28
C GLN A 116 13.21 -7.96 12.80
N ASP A 117 14.02 -7.39 11.91
CA ASP A 117 15.33 -6.83 12.21
C ASP A 117 15.26 -5.37 12.74
N GLY A 118 14.14 -4.65 12.49
CA GLY A 118 13.99 -3.24 12.81
C GLY A 118 12.72 -2.87 13.58
N PRO A 119 12.66 -1.65 14.13
CA PRO A 119 11.48 -1.14 14.79
C PRO A 119 10.39 -0.80 13.77
N ALA A 120 9.16 -1.25 14.01
CA ALA A 120 8.02 -1.00 13.12
C ALA A 120 7.77 0.51 12.88
N SER A 121 8.07 1.36 13.85
CA SER A 121 7.95 2.81 13.73
C SER A 121 8.84 3.44 12.65
N VAL A 122 9.90 2.75 12.24
CA VAL A 122 10.82 3.17 11.17
C VAL A 122 10.51 2.43 9.87
N VAL A 123 10.31 1.12 9.94
CA VAL A 123 10.08 0.27 8.77
C VAL A 123 8.80 0.66 8.02
N VAL A 124 7.70 0.92 8.75
CA VAL A 124 6.41 1.27 8.13
C VAL A 124 6.47 2.59 7.34
N PRO A 125 7.06 3.70 7.84
CA PRO A 125 7.25 4.90 7.04
C PRO A 125 8.18 4.72 5.83
N ILE A 126 9.24 3.92 5.95
CA ILE A 126 10.16 3.64 4.83
C ILE A 126 9.41 2.92 3.70
N ASP A 127 8.55 1.96 4.02
CA ASP A 127 7.72 1.28 3.03
C ASP A 127 6.87 2.26 2.21
N LYS A 128 6.45 3.39 2.80
CA LYS A 128 5.70 4.44 2.11
C LYS A 128 6.53 5.22 1.07
N LEU A 129 7.85 5.10 1.08
CA LEU A 129 8.70 5.67 0.02
C LEU A 129 8.46 4.99 -1.34
N SER A 130 7.81 3.81 -1.37
CA SER A 130 7.33 3.17 -2.60
C SER A 130 6.43 4.09 -3.44
N ILE A 131 5.76 5.05 -2.80
CA ILE A 131 5.00 6.12 -3.47
C ILE A 131 5.88 6.91 -4.45
N LEU A 132 7.15 7.16 -4.11
CA LEU A 132 8.09 7.86 -5.02
C LEU A 132 8.26 7.11 -6.33
N VAL A 133 8.46 5.78 -6.23
CA VAL A 133 8.63 4.93 -7.41
C VAL A 133 7.37 4.93 -8.25
N SER A 134 6.19 4.83 -7.62
CA SER A 134 4.90 4.86 -8.32
C SER A 134 4.67 6.18 -9.05
N ILE A 135 5.00 7.31 -8.41
CA ILE A 135 4.85 8.64 -9.01
C ILE A 135 5.85 8.84 -10.15
N LEU A 136 7.11 8.41 -9.95
CA LEU A 136 8.14 8.50 -11.00
C LEU A 136 7.72 7.67 -12.22
N PHE A 137 7.20 6.48 -11.99
CA PHE A 137 6.67 5.61 -13.06
C PHE A 137 5.49 6.27 -13.78
N SER A 138 4.54 6.83 -13.03
CA SER A 138 3.38 7.54 -13.58
C SER A 138 3.81 8.73 -14.43
N TYR A 139 4.82 9.47 -13.99
CA TYR A 139 5.37 10.59 -14.75
C TYR A 139 6.05 10.14 -16.05
N ILE A 140 6.84 9.06 -16.01
CA ILE A 140 7.61 8.58 -17.18
C ILE A 140 6.69 7.87 -18.19
N VAL A 141 5.80 6.99 -17.73
CA VAL A 141 5.01 6.11 -18.60
C VAL A 141 3.70 6.76 -19.03
N PHE A 142 3.00 7.40 -18.10
CA PHE A 142 1.69 8.03 -18.36
C PHE A 142 1.79 9.53 -18.65
N HIS A 143 2.99 10.10 -18.56
CA HIS A 143 3.24 11.56 -18.75
C HIS A 143 2.32 12.44 -17.89
N GLU A 144 1.88 11.91 -16.73
CA GLU A 144 1.06 12.66 -15.79
C GLU A 144 1.90 13.73 -15.11
N LYS A 145 1.50 15.00 -15.28
CA LYS A 145 2.19 16.13 -14.62
C LYS A 145 1.78 16.18 -13.15
N LEU A 146 2.76 16.10 -12.26
CA LEU A 146 2.52 16.40 -10.85
C LEU A 146 2.09 17.86 -10.70
N THR A 147 1.03 18.06 -9.93
CA THR A 147 0.69 19.42 -9.52
C THR A 147 1.70 19.93 -8.48
N LYS A 148 1.86 21.24 -8.39
CA LYS A 148 2.76 21.86 -7.40
C LYS A 148 2.42 21.42 -5.96
N ARG A 149 1.14 21.16 -5.66
CA ARG A 149 0.69 20.67 -4.36
C ARG A 149 1.14 19.23 -4.10
N SER A 150 0.95 18.33 -5.06
CA SER A 150 1.41 16.94 -4.95
C SER A 150 2.92 16.84 -4.81
N ALA A 151 3.67 17.66 -5.56
CA ALA A 151 5.12 17.73 -5.45
C ALA A 151 5.58 18.20 -4.06
N ALA A 152 4.94 19.24 -3.51
CA ALA A 152 5.22 19.72 -2.16
C ALA A 152 4.87 18.67 -1.09
N GLY A 153 3.71 18.01 -1.21
CA GLY A 153 3.30 16.91 -0.31
C GLY A 153 4.30 15.75 -0.33
N LEU A 154 4.78 15.39 -1.52
CA LEU A 154 5.79 14.37 -1.70
C LEU A 154 7.13 14.75 -1.03
N ALA A 155 7.58 15.97 -1.23
CA ALA A 155 8.82 16.47 -0.60
C ALA A 155 8.74 16.45 0.93
N ILE A 156 7.61 16.86 1.51
CA ILE A 156 7.36 16.83 2.96
C ILE A 156 7.34 15.38 3.48
N LEU A 157 6.69 14.46 2.77
CA LEU A 157 6.63 13.04 3.12
C LEU A 157 8.04 12.43 3.14
N VAL A 158 8.82 12.67 2.09
CA VAL A 158 10.21 12.18 2.00
C VAL A 158 11.07 12.76 3.09
N ALA A 159 11.02 14.06 3.31
CA ALA A 159 11.77 14.72 4.36
C ALA A 159 11.41 14.19 5.76
N GLY A 160 10.10 13.99 6.04
CA GLY A 160 9.63 13.40 7.28
C GLY A 160 10.12 11.97 7.49
N THR A 161 10.15 11.16 6.42
CA THR A 161 10.64 9.78 6.48
C THR A 161 12.16 9.72 6.69
N LEU A 162 12.94 10.57 5.99
CA LEU A 162 14.38 10.64 6.16
C LEU A 162 14.79 11.16 7.55
N LEU A 163 14.09 12.17 8.08
CA LEU A 163 14.29 12.65 9.43
C LEU A 163 14.00 11.57 10.49
N MET A 164 13.08 10.66 10.20
CA MET A 164 12.76 9.55 11.10
C MET A 164 13.85 8.48 11.11
N LEU A 165 14.64 8.37 10.03
CA LEU A 165 15.79 7.48 9.93
C LEU A 165 17.00 7.98 10.74
N VAL A 166 17.18 9.29 10.83
CA VAL A 166 18.36 9.94 11.44
C VAL A 166 18.16 10.20 12.93
N GLY A 167 16.93 10.28 13.42
CA GLY A 167 16.56 10.55 14.82
C GLY A 167 15.96 9.36 15.52
#